data_3df5f164d1d97919a6888b46edc32ed0
#
_entry.id   3df5f164d1d97919a6888b46edc32ed0
#
_cell.length_a   1.000
_cell.length_b   1.000
_cell.length_c   1.000
_cell.angle_alpha   90.00
_cell.angle_beta   90.00
_cell.angle_gamma   90.00
#
_symmetry.space_group_name_H-M   'P 1'
#
loop_
_entity.id
_entity.type
_entity.pdbx_description
1 polymer ?
#
loop_
_entity_poly.entity_id
_entity_poly.type
_entity_poly.pdbx_seq_one_letter_code
_entity_poly.pdbx_strand_id
1 'polypeptide(L)'
;SILIIGDSAAAGVGVNHQDNALLGQLVNNLKSHFNLSWALIAKTGAKTKDMTQMLETAKLARTFDIVITSLGVNDVTSLQKSKDWLNEQNKLHQYCFQKLGAKHIMVSGMPPMHQFPLLPQPLRWIMGSRAKEFDYLQASAIGKYTNRSYEPLSFDMEKSEMAADGFHPGPNIYLEWGLSVSKRIIYIANSLPNESSANI
;
A
#
# COMPACT_ATOMS: atom_id res chain seq x y z
N SER A 1 15.17 5.20 -3.92
CA SER A 1 14.21 5.98 -3.09
C SER A 1 12.83 5.36 -3.13
N ILE A 2 12.12 5.31 -1.97
CA ILE A 2 10.76 4.79 -1.86
C ILE A 2 9.82 5.82 -1.25
N LEU A 3 8.57 5.83 -1.68
CA LEU A 3 7.47 6.57 -1.08
C LEU A 3 6.37 5.58 -0.69
N ILE A 4 5.91 5.64 0.56
CA ILE A 4 4.71 4.93 1.00
C ILE A 4 3.58 5.95 1.10
N ILE A 5 2.45 5.65 0.49
CA ILE A 5 1.23 6.45 0.58
C ILE A 5 0.07 5.57 1.02
N GLY A 6 -0.77 6.10 1.91
CA GLY A 6 -1.87 5.27 2.37
C GLY A 6 -2.73 5.84 3.49
N ASP A 7 -3.46 4.94 4.10
CA ASP A 7 -4.38 5.22 5.21
C ASP A 7 -3.75 4.89 6.58
N SER A 8 -4.58 4.48 7.53
CA SER A 8 -4.15 4.13 8.89
C SER A 8 -3.17 2.96 8.94
N ALA A 9 -3.33 1.95 8.07
CA ALA A 9 -2.41 0.81 8.03
C ALA A 9 -1.02 1.25 7.53
N ALA A 10 -0.94 2.09 6.50
CA ALA A 10 0.33 2.68 6.08
C ALA A 10 0.96 3.58 7.15
N ALA A 11 0.13 4.30 7.93
CA ALA A 11 0.58 5.14 9.04
C ALA A 11 1.13 4.35 10.23
N GLY A 12 0.88 3.04 10.29
CA GLY A 12 1.34 2.16 11.38
C GLY A 12 0.38 2.07 12.56
N VAL A 13 -0.91 2.36 12.36
CA VAL A 13 -1.93 2.11 13.39
C VAL A 13 -1.99 0.62 13.69
N GLY A 14 -1.98 0.26 14.98
CA GLY A 14 -1.98 -1.12 15.47
C GLY A 14 -0.66 -1.55 16.11
N VAL A 15 0.40 -0.73 16.00
CA VAL A 15 1.69 -0.96 16.68
C VAL A 15 2.14 0.27 17.44
N ASN A 16 2.98 0.08 18.48
CA ASN A 16 3.40 1.16 19.38
C ASN A 16 4.59 1.97 18.84
N HIS A 17 5.35 1.40 17.91
CA HIS A 17 6.54 2.02 17.35
C HIS A 17 6.54 1.89 15.83
N GLN A 18 7.00 2.96 15.16
CA GLN A 18 7.09 3.00 13.70
C GLN A 18 8.02 1.90 13.13
N ASP A 19 9.01 1.45 13.89
CA ASP A 19 9.91 0.35 13.50
C ASP A 19 9.15 -0.99 13.30
N ASN A 20 8.01 -1.15 13.97
CA ASN A 20 7.15 -2.33 13.85
C ASN A 20 6.05 -2.16 12.79
N ALA A 21 5.89 -0.96 12.24
CA ALA A 21 4.97 -0.67 11.14
C ALA A 21 5.60 -1.01 9.79
N LEU A 22 4.81 -0.94 8.71
CA LEU A 22 5.25 -1.26 7.36
C LEU A 22 6.55 -0.53 6.96
N LEU A 23 6.63 0.78 7.20
CA LEU A 23 7.83 1.56 6.86
C LEU A 23 9.08 1.05 7.59
N GLY A 24 8.99 0.85 8.90
CA GLY A 24 10.11 0.35 9.70
C GLY A 24 10.58 -1.03 9.24
N GLN A 25 9.63 -1.93 8.96
CA GLN A 25 9.94 -3.26 8.41
C GLN A 25 10.66 -3.16 7.05
N LEU A 26 10.20 -2.28 6.16
CA LEU A 26 10.86 -2.05 4.87
C LEU A 26 12.27 -1.49 5.04
N VAL A 27 12.46 -0.48 5.88
CA VAL A 27 13.78 0.09 6.15
C VAL A 27 14.73 -0.97 6.70
N ASN A 28 14.29 -1.76 7.67
CA ASN A 28 15.10 -2.82 8.27
C ASN A 28 15.50 -3.89 7.25
N ASN A 29 14.59 -4.31 6.38
CA ASN A 29 14.85 -5.37 5.39
C ASN A 29 15.68 -4.87 4.19
N LEU A 30 15.59 -3.59 3.83
CA LEU A 30 16.21 -3.06 2.61
C LEU A 30 17.56 -2.36 2.85
N LYS A 31 17.86 -1.92 4.07
CA LYS A 31 19.09 -1.16 4.40
C LYS A 31 20.40 -1.89 4.08
N SER A 32 20.40 -3.23 4.06
CA SER A 32 21.56 -4.04 3.69
C SER A 32 21.73 -4.20 2.18
N HIS A 33 20.70 -3.89 1.39
CA HIS A 33 20.69 -4.04 -0.06
C HIS A 33 20.85 -2.72 -0.80
N PHE A 34 20.43 -1.60 -0.19
CA PHE A 34 20.35 -0.30 -0.85
C PHE A 34 20.77 0.85 0.09
N ASN A 35 21.38 1.90 -0.49
CA ASN A 35 21.41 3.21 0.15
C ASN A 35 20.02 3.84 0.06
N LEU A 36 19.19 3.59 1.08
CA LEU A 36 17.75 3.82 1.06
C LEU A 36 17.38 5.22 1.53
N SER A 37 16.66 5.96 0.68
CA SER A 37 15.91 7.14 1.07
C SER A 37 14.41 6.88 0.98
N TRP A 38 13.64 7.42 1.91
CA TRP A 38 12.21 7.14 2.00
C TRP A 38 11.37 8.34 2.43
N ALA A 39 10.08 8.29 2.13
CA ALA A 39 9.06 9.17 2.68
C ALA A 39 7.77 8.38 2.96
N LEU A 40 6.97 8.88 3.89
CA LEU A 40 5.66 8.35 4.24
C LEU A 40 4.64 9.49 4.21
N ILE A 41 3.61 9.36 3.40
CA ILE A 41 2.45 10.25 3.37
C ILE A 41 1.21 9.38 3.62
N ALA A 42 0.76 9.38 4.86
CA ALA A 42 -0.38 8.57 5.28
C ALA A 42 -1.27 9.33 6.25
N LYS A 43 -2.57 9.04 6.22
CA LYS A 43 -3.55 9.64 7.11
C LYS A 43 -4.65 8.64 7.44
N THR A 44 -4.90 8.44 8.73
CA THR A 44 -6.04 7.63 9.21
C THR A 44 -7.34 8.08 8.56
N GLY A 45 -8.10 7.13 8.01
CA GLY A 45 -9.37 7.39 7.35
C GLY A 45 -9.26 7.94 5.90
N ALA A 46 -8.04 8.11 5.37
CA ALA A 46 -7.87 8.60 4.01
C ALA A 46 -8.46 7.64 2.98
N LYS A 47 -9.19 8.20 2.03
CA LYS A 47 -9.66 7.50 0.83
C LYS A 47 -8.70 7.74 -0.32
N THR A 48 -8.77 6.89 -1.32
CA THR A 48 -7.93 7.01 -2.52
C THR A 48 -8.01 8.39 -3.17
N LYS A 49 -9.22 8.98 -3.26
CA LYS A 49 -9.43 10.30 -3.84
C LYS A 49 -8.72 11.44 -3.08
N ASP A 50 -8.57 11.31 -1.77
CA ASP A 50 -7.98 12.35 -0.92
C ASP A 50 -6.46 12.40 -1.06
N MET A 51 -5.85 11.28 -1.48
CA MET A 51 -4.40 11.10 -1.50
C MET A 51 -3.70 12.02 -2.50
N THR A 52 -4.27 12.24 -3.69
CA THR A 52 -3.69 13.13 -4.69
C THR A 52 -3.54 14.55 -4.13
N GLN A 53 -4.58 15.09 -3.49
CA GLN A 53 -4.53 16.41 -2.85
C GLN A 53 -3.52 16.45 -1.69
N MET A 54 -3.42 15.38 -0.91
CA MET A 54 -2.42 15.29 0.16
C MET A 54 -0.99 15.35 -0.39
N LEU A 55 -0.71 14.65 -1.48
CA LEU A 55 0.59 14.67 -2.15
C LEU A 55 0.91 16.06 -2.72
N GLU A 56 -0.06 16.74 -3.33
CA GLU A 56 0.10 18.12 -3.82
C GLU A 56 0.43 19.09 -2.67
N THR A 57 -0.24 18.94 -1.54
CA THR A 57 -0.02 19.78 -0.34
C THR A 57 1.34 19.51 0.30
N ALA A 58 1.80 18.25 0.30
CA ALA A 58 3.07 17.85 0.90
C ALA A 58 4.29 18.42 0.17
N LYS A 59 4.14 18.90 -1.07
CA LYS A 59 5.20 19.54 -1.89
C LYS A 59 6.53 18.79 -1.83
N LEU A 60 6.49 17.48 -2.10
CA LEU A 60 7.67 16.63 -2.06
C LEU A 60 8.69 17.11 -3.12
N ALA A 61 9.82 17.66 -2.67
CA ALA A 61 10.86 18.27 -3.51
C ALA A 61 11.83 17.23 -4.11
N ARG A 62 11.41 15.96 -4.25
CA ARG A 62 12.25 14.86 -4.77
C ARG A 62 11.42 13.87 -5.55
N THR A 63 12.09 13.09 -6.40
CA THR A 63 11.51 11.96 -7.12
C THR A 63 11.65 10.65 -6.32
N PHE A 64 10.85 9.66 -6.70
CA PHE A 64 10.87 8.34 -6.05
C PHE A 64 10.96 7.25 -7.12
N ASP A 65 11.83 6.25 -6.88
CA ASP A 65 11.93 5.12 -7.80
C ASP A 65 10.71 4.19 -7.66
N ILE A 66 10.29 3.91 -6.42
CA ILE A 66 9.16 3.02 -6.13
C ILE A 66 8.16 3.74 -5.22
N VAL A 67 6.89 3.73 -5.60
CA VAL A 67 5.76 4.17 -4.78
C VAL A 67 4.98 2.94 -4.33
N ILE A 68 4.75 2.83 -3.03
CA ILE A 68 3.93 1.77 -2.42
C ILE A 68 2.61 2.38 -1.98
N THR A 69 1.49 1.80 -2.42
CA THR A 69 0.17 2.28 -2.04
C THR A 69 -0.54 1.28 -1.13
N SER A 70 -1.11 1.76 -0.03
CA SER A 70 -1.96 1.00 0.89
C SER A 70 -3.24 1.80 1.12
N LEU A 71 -4.23 1.57 0.25
CA LEU A 71 -5.48 2.33 0.18
C LEU A 71 -6.63 1.41 -0.23
N GLY A 72 -7.84 1.79 0.14
CA GLY A 72 -9.06 1.17 -0.34
C GLY A 72 -10.00 0.69 0.75
N VAL A 73 -9.52 0.34 1.93
CA VAL A 73 -10.36 -0.07 3.07
C VAL A 73 -11.40 1.01 3.39
N ASN A 74 -11.00 2.27 3.42
CA ASN A 74 -11.91 3.39 3.65
C ASN A 74 -12.86 3.67 2.47
N ASP A 75 -12.45 3.33 1.24
CA ASP A 75 -13.30 3.38 0.06
C ASP A 75 -14.38 2.29 0.12
N VAL A 76 -14.02 1.06 0.53
CA VAL A 76 -14.94 -0.05 0.77
C VAL A 76 -15.97 0.30 1.84
N THR A 77 -15.52 0.77 3.01
CA THR A 77 -16.39 1.09 4.15
C THR A 77 -17.30 2.29 3.91
N SER A 78 -16.89 3.22 3.02
CA SER A 78 -17.73 4.36 2.62
C SER A 78 -18.75 4.03 1.52
N LEU A 79 -18.89 2.77 1.15
CA LEU A 79 -19.81 2.29 0.12
C LEU A 79 -19.57 2.92 -1.27
N GLN A 80 -18.36 3.38 -1.54
CA GLN A 80 -17.97 3.87 -2.87
C GLN A 80 -18.13 2.78 -3.93
N LYS A 81 -18.53 3.13 -5.14
CA LYS A 81 -18.60 2.17 -6.25
C LYS A 81 -17.19 1.76 -6.67
N SER A 82 -16.97 0.47 -6.86
CA SER A 82 -15.66 -0.10 -7.23
C SER A 82 -15.09 0.53 -8.51
N LYS A 83 -15.94 0.82 -9.50
CA LYS A 83 -15.53 1.49 -10.74
C LYS A 83 -15.02 2.92 -10.52
N ASP A 84 -15.70 3.70 -9.67
CA ASP A 84 -15.30 5.06 -9.36
C ASP A 84 -13.99 5.07 -8.58
N TRP A 85 -13.83 4.13 -7.62
CA TRP A 85 -12.59 3.92 -6.91
C TRP A 85 -11.41 3.55 -7.83
N LEU A 86 -11.59 2.65 -8.81
CA LEU A 86 -10.54 2.33 -9.78
C LEU A 86 -10.12 3.56 -10.61
N ASN A 87 -11.05 4.44 -10.95
CA ASN A 87 -10.74 5.69 -11.63
C ASN A 87 -9.88 6.61 -10.75
N GLU A 88 -10.21 6.72 -9.45
CA GLU A 88 -9.39 7.50 -8.51
C GLU A 88 -7.99 6.90 -8.31
N GLN A 89 -7.87 5.58 -8.21
CA GLN A 89 -6.57 4.92 -8.20
C GLN A 89 -5.75 5.24 -9.45
N ASN A 90 -6.38 5.20 -10.61
CA ASN A 90 -5.67 5.47 -11.86
C ASN A 90 -5.17 6.92 -11.94
N LYS A 91 -5.96 7.91 -11.47
CA LYS A 91 -5.52 9.30 -11.34
C LYS A 91 -4.34 9.44 -10.38
N LEU A 92 -4.40 8.78 -9.22
CA LEU A 92 -3.32 8.77 -8.25
C LEU A 92 -2.03 8.18 -8.83
N HIS A 93 -2.13 7.06 -9.54
CA HIS A 93 -0.97 6.44 -10.19
C HIS A 93 -0.38 7.35 -11.28
N GLN A 94 -1.21 7.99 -12.09
CA GLN A 94 -0.75 8.97 -13.08
C GLN A 94 -0.03 10.14 -12.42
N TYR A 95 -0.55 10.66 -11.32
CA TYR A 95 0.11 11.69 -10.54
C TYR A 95 1.50 11.23 -10.05
N CYS A 96 1.60 10.03 -9.50
CA CYS A 96 2.88 9.48 -9.04
C CYS A 96 3.91 9.38 -10.18
N PHE A 97 3.51 8.93 -11.36
CA PHE A 97 4.42 8.87 -12.52
C PHE A 97 4.80 10.26 -13.03
N GLN A 98 3.83 11.16 -13.20
CA GLN A 98 4.04 12.45 -13.88
C GLN A 98 4.66 13.51 -12.98
N LYS A 99 4.32 13.52 -11.69
CA LYS A 99 4.73 14.58 -10.75
C LYS A 99 5.79 14.15 -9.76
N LEU A 100 5.82 12.87 -9.39
CA LEU A 100 6.79 12.34 -8.43
C LEU A 100 7.90 11.52 -9.10
N GLY A 101 7.85 11.36 -10.43
CA GLY A 101 8.87 10.64 -11.20
C GLY A 101 8.96 9.14 -10.87
N ALA A 102 7.87 8.54 -10.35
CA ALA A 102 7.86 7.13 -10.01
C ALA A 102 8.26 6.27 -11.21
N LYS A 103 9.16 5.31 -11.00
CA LYS A 103 9.54 4.31 -12.02
C LYS A 103 8.63 3.09 -11.92
N HIS A 104 8.21 2.75 -10.70
CA HIS A 104 7.31 1.62 -10.44
C HIS A 104 6.32 1.94 -9.32
N ILE A 105 5.08 1.45 -9.44
CA ILE A 105 4.08 1.53 -8.38
C ILE A 105 3.73 0.13 -7.92
N MET A 106 3.90 -0.13 -6.62
CA MET A 106 3.47 -1.34 -5.95
C MET A 106 2.17 -1.08 -5.21
N VAL A 107 1.14 -1.84 -5.53
CA VAL A 107 -0.21 -1.66 -4.99
C VAL A 107 -0.52 -2.79 -4.04
N SER A 108 -0.67 -2.49 -2.75
CA SER A 108 -1.12 -3.47 -1.75
C SER A 108 -2.57 -3.86 -1.98
N GLY A 109 -2.85 -5.15 -1.87
CA GLY A 109 -4.18 -5.72 -2.00
C GLY A 109 -5.14 -5.27 -0.89
N MET A 110 -6.42 -5.64 -1.02
CA MET A 110 -7.39 -5.47 0.05
C MET A 110 -7.22 -6.56 1.08
N PRO A 111 -7.22 -6.22 2.38
CA PRO A 111 -7.25 -7.24 3.43
C PRO A 111 -8.58 -8.01 3.39
N PRO A 112 -8.59 -9.26 3.88
CA PRO A 112 -9.79 -10.10 3.92
C PRO A 112 -10.76 -9.62 5.01
N MET A 113 -11.51 -8.54 4.76
CA MET A 113 -12.37 -7.87 5.75
C MET A 113 -13.48 -8.79 6.32
N HIS A 114 -13.77 -9.91 5.67
CA HIS A 114 -14.69 -10.93 6.22
C HIS A 114 -14.12 -11.65 7.44
N GLN A 115 -12.83 -11.51 7.73
CA GLN A 115 -12.16 -12.04 8.92
C GLN A 115 -12.03 -11.01 10.05
N PHE A 116 -12.34 -9.75 9.82
CA PHE A 116 -12.13 -8.67 10.81
C PHE A 116 -12.99 -8.87 12.06
N PRO A 117 -12.39 -9.07 13.25
CA PRO A 117 -13.13 -9.31 14.49
C PRO A 117 -14.04 -8.15 14.90
N LEU A 118 -13.66 -6.91 14.61
CA LEU A 118 -14.44 -5.71 14.95
C LEU A 118 -15.81 -5.69 14.23
N LEU A 119 -15.89 -6.24 13.03
CA LEU A 119 -17.11 -6.14 12.22
C LEU A 119 -18.14 -7.20 12.64
N PRO A 120 -19.33 -6.81 13.15
CA PRO A 120 -20.41 -7.74 13.45
C PRO A 120 -21.10 -8.24 12.16
N GLN A 121 -21.79 -9.38 12.26
CA GLN A 121 -22.69 -9.80 11.18
C GLN A 121 -24.00 -8.96 11.19
N PRO A 122 -24.58 -8.64 10.01
CA PRO A 122 -24.16 -8.99 8.66
C PRO A 122 -23.10 -8.06 8.03
N LEU A 123 -22.68 -7.01 8.74
CA LEU A 123 -21.75 -6.00 8.21
C LEU A 123 -20.43 -6.63 7.74
N ARG A 124 -19.90 -7.57 8.51
CA ARG A 124 -18.67 -8.31 8.17
C ARG A 124 -18.79 -9.01 6.81
N TRP A 125 -19.91 -9.66 6.57
CA TRP A 125 -20.15 -10.32 5.29
C TRP A 125 -20.24 -9.32 4.13
N ILE A 126 -20.96 -8.21 4.32
CA ILE A 126 -21.12 -7.15 3.30
C ILE A 126 -19.75 -6.53 2.97
N MET A 127 -19.00 -6.10 3.99
CA MET A 127 -17.70 -5.47 3.80
C MET A 127 -16.69 -6.44 3.20
N GLY A 128 -16.70 -7.70 3.64
CA GLY A 128 -15.85 -8.75 3.08
C GLY A 128 -16.13 -9.03 1.61
N SER A 129 -17.40 -9.10 1.22
CA SER A 129 -17.78 -9.29 -0.19
C SER A 129 -17.34 -8.12 -1.06
N ARG A 130 -17.50 -6.90 -0.57
CA ARG A 130 -17.05 -5.69 -1.26
C ARG A 130 -15.51 -5.63 -1.37
N ALA A 131 -14.81 -5.90 -0.27
CA ALA A 131 -13.35 -5.93 -0.28
C ALA A 131 -12.82 -6.94 -1.31
N LYS A 132 -13.43 -8.11 -1.41
CA LYS A 132 -13.10 -9.14 -2.39
C LYS A 132 -13.33 -8.68 -3.84
N GLU A 133 -14.43 -7.97 -4.11
CA GLU A 133 -14.69 -7.35 -5.41
C GLU A 133 -13.63 -6.31 -5.77
N PHE A 134 -13.32 -5.39 -4.84
CA PHE A 134 -12.31 -4.35 -5.02
C PHE A 134 -10.94 -4.96 -5.29
N ASP A 135 -10.56 -5.97 -4.52
CA ASP A 135 -9.28 -6.65 -4.65
C ASP A 135 -9.12 -7.32 -6.02
N TYR A 136 -10.13 -8.08 -6.45
CA TYR A 136 -10.16 -8.71 -7.77
C TYR A 136 -10.02 -7.69 -8.91
N LEU A 137 -10.78 -6.60 -8.85
CA LEU A 137 -10.75 -5.56 -9.88
C LEU A 137 -9.41 -4.82 -9.91
N GLN A 138 -8.83 -4.53 -8.73
CA GLN A 138 -7.51 -3.92 -8.60
C GLN A 138 -6.43 -4.82 -9.19
N ALA A 139 -6.36 -6.09 -8.77
CA ALA A 139 -5.37 -7.04 -9.27
C ALA A 139 -5.45 -7.18 -10.80
N SER A 140 -6.67 -7.31 -11.34
CA SER A 140 -6.91 -7.38 -12.78
C SER A 140 -6.52 -6.10 -13.53
N ALA A 141 -6.75 -4.93 -12.94
CA ALA A 141 -6.37 -3.66 -13.55
C ALA A 141 -4.85 -3.46 -13.56
N ILE A 142 -4.18 -3.77 -12.43
CA ILE A 142 -2.73 -3.62 -12.27
C ILE A 142 -1.96 -4.57 -13.18
N GLY A 143 -2.41 -5.81 -13.34
CA GLY A 143 -1.75 -6.83 -14.18
C GLY A 143 -1.62 -6.45 -15.67
N LYS A 144 -2.26 -5.37 -16.12
CA LYS A 144 -2.15 -4.85 -17.49
C LYS A 144 -0.93 -3.97 -17.72
N TYR A 145 -0.17 -3.63 -16.69
CA TYR A 145 0.94 -2.69 -16.74
C TYR A 145 2.24 -3.35 -16.32
N THR A 146 3.34 -3.03 -17.00
CA THR A 146 4.69 -3.53 -16.67
C THR A 146 5.36 -2.73 -15.55
N ASN A 147 4.96 -1.47 -15.38
CA ASN A 147 5.49 -0.56 -14.35
C ASN A 147 4.62 -0.48 -13.08
N ARG A 148 3.73 -1.46 -12.90
CA ARG A 148 2.92 -1.62 -11.68
C ARG A 148 2.96 -3.07 -11.25
N SER A 149 2.88 -3.30 -9.95
CA SER A 149 2.73 -4.64 -9.39
C SER A 149 1.65 -4.66 -8.31
N TYR A 150 0.93 -5.75 -8.25
CA TYR A 150 -0.03 -6.02 -7.21
C TYR A 150 0.62 -6.91 -6.15
N GLU A 151 0.47 -6.54 -4.88
CA GLU A 151 0.99 -7.29 -3.74
C GLU A 151 -0.19 -7.76 -2.88
N PRO A 152 -0.55 -9.05 -2.94
CA PRO A 152 -1.70 -9.56 -2.20
C PRO A 152 -1.47 -9.48 -0.69
N LEU A 153 -2.51 -9.14 0.06
CA LEU A 153 -2.52 -9.21 1.53
C LEU A 153 -3.23 -10.51 1.95
N SER A 154 -2.53 -11.64 1.80
CA SER A 154 -3.03 -12.98 2.11
C SER A 154 -2.57 -13.47 3.49
N PHE A 155 -2.51 -12.56 4.46
CA PHE A 155 -2.16 -12.89 5.84
C PHE A 155 -3.35 -13.50 6.57
N ASP A 156 -3.06 -14.31 7.56
CA ASP A 156 -4.07 -14.75 8.51
C ASP A 156 -4.48 -13.56 9.39
N MET A 157 -5.77 -13.21 9.33
CA MET A 157 -6.36 -12.12 10.11
C MET A 157 -7.08 -12.66 11.36
N GLU A 158 -6.54 -13.73 11.95
CA GLU A 158 -7.05 -14.21 13.23
C GLU A 158 -6.99 -13.09 14.28
N LYS A 159 -7.86 -13.18 15.27
CA LYS A 159 -7.96 -12.15 16.32
C LYS A 159 -6.64 -11.92 17.05
N SER A 160 -5.80 -12.94 17.18
CA SER A 160 -4.47 -12.88 17.80
C SER A 160 -3.45 -12.09 16.97
N GLU A 161 -3.65 -12.00 15.67
CA GLU A 161 -2.73 -11.32 14.73
C GLU A 161 -3.13 -9.86 14.47
N MET A 162 -4.39 -9.51 14.77
CA MET A 162 -4.90 -8.15 14.65
C MET A 162 -4.51 -7.31 15.88
N ALA A 163 -4.46 -6.01 15.72
CA ALA A 163 -4.37 -5.07 16.85
C ALA A 163 -5.56 -5.24 17.81
N ALA A 164 -5.44 -4.68 19.01
CA ALA A 164 -6.46 -4.81 20.05
C ALA A 164 -7.85 -4.29 19.62
N ASP A 165 -7.91 -3.41 18.62
CA ASP A 165 -9.15 -2.89 18.06
C ASP A 165 -9.87 -3.88 17.12
N GLY A 166 -9.22 -4.98 16.73
CA GLY A 166 -9.78 -5.99 15.84
C GLY A 166 -10.03 -5.52 14.41
N PHE A 167 -9.35 -4.43 13.98
CA PHE A 167 -9.49 -3.83 12.66
C PHE A 167 -8.15 -3.56 11.97
N HIS A 168 -7.16 -3.07 12.71
CA HIS A 168 -5.83 -2.76 12.18
C HIS A 168 -4.88 -3.95 12.27
N PRO A 169 -3.83 -4.00 11.42
CA PRO A 169 -2.82 -5.03 11.50
C PRO A 169 -2.08 -5.03 12.84
N GLY A 170 -1.82 -6.20 13.40
CA GLY A 170 -0.90 -6.36 14.52
C GLY A 170 0.57 -6.49 14.05
N PRO A 171 1.53 -6.62 15.00
CA PRO A 171 2.96 -6.65 14.68
C PRO A 171 3.36 -7.75 13.69
N ASN A 172 2.81 -8.95 13.81
CA ASN A 172 3.14 -10.07 12.91
C ASN A 172 2.66 -9.82 11.48
N ILE A 173 1.47 -9.24 11.31
CA ILE A 173 0.96 -8.87 9.98
C ILE A 173 1.88 -7.83 9.33
N TYR A 174 2.32 -6.81 10.07
CA TYR A 174 3.27 -5.83 9.55
C TYR A 174 4.62 -6.45 9.19
N LEU A 175 5.10 -7.40 9.99
CA LEU A 175 6.34 -8.13 9.71
C LEU A 175 6.23 -8.91 8.39
N GLU A 176 5.20 -9.72 8.21
CA GLU A 176 4.98 -10.51 7.01
C GLU A 176 4.77 -9.63 5.78
N TRP A 177 3.97 -8.58 5.91
CA TRP A 177 3.74 -7.60 4.85
C TRP A 177 5.05 -6.91 4.44
N GLY A 178 5.82 -6.44 5.42
CA GLY A 178 7.14 -5.83 5.19
C GLY A 178 8.12 -6.77 4.49
N LEU A 179 8.15 -8.06 4.88
CA LEU A 179 8.98 -9.07 4.24
C LEU A 179 8.56 -9.32 2.78
N SER A 180 7.26 -9.46 2.52
CA SER A 180 6.74 -9.70 1.16
C SER A 180 7.04 -8.53 0.23
N VAL A 181 6.71 -7.31 0.66
CA VAL A 181 6.99 -6.08 -0.08
C VAL A 181 8.48 -5.88 -0.32
N SER A 182 9.34 -6.14 0.69
CA SER A 182 10.79 -6.01 0.54
C SER A 182 11.37 -6.96 -0.50
N LYS A 183 10.95 -8.22 -0.50
CA LYS A 183 11.35 -9.20 -1.53
C LYS A 183 10.97 -8.73 -2.94
N ARG A 184 9.78 -8.19 -3.10
CA ARG A 184 9.30 -7.65 -4.36
C ARG A 184 10.10 -6.42 -4.81
N ILE A 185 10.42 -5.52 -3.89
CA ILE A 185 11.26 -4.33 -4.17
C ILE A 185 12.64 -4.75 -4.66
N ILE A 186 13.30 -5.72 -3.99
CA ILE A 186 14.61 -6.23 -4.40
C ILE A 186 14.53 -6.81 -5.81
N TYR A 187 13.50 -7.60 -6.12
CA TYR A 187 13.29 -8.16 -7.46
C TYR A 187 13.11 -7.06 -8.52
N ILE A 188 12.25 -6.07 -8.25
CA ILE A 188 11.99 -4.96 -9.16
C ILE A 188 13.26 -4.12 -9.38
N ALA A 189 13.96 -3.76 -8.31
CA ALA A 189 15.17 -2.94 -8.40
C ALA A 189 16.27 -3.60 -9.24
N ASN A 190 16.41 -4.92 -9.12
CA ASN A 190 17.37 -5.69 -9.94
C ASN A 190 16.94 -5.83 -11.42
N SER A 191 15.65 -5.60 -11.71
CA SER A 191 15.11 -5.67 -13.08
C SER A 191 15.03 -4.32 -13.77
N LEU A 192 15.19 -3.20 -13.02
CA LEU A 192 15.23 -1.86 -13.60
C LEU A 192 16.62 -1.62 -14.25
N PRO A 193 16.68 -1.01 -15.45
CA PRO A 193 17.95 -0.69 -16.08
C PRO A 193 18.76 0.27 -15.18
N ASN A 194 20.03 -0.08 -14.94
CA ASN A 194 20.97 0.79 -14.23
C ASN A 194 21.24 2.04 -15.08
N GLU A 195 20.92 3.22 -14.59
CA GLU A 195 21.22 4.49 -15.27
C GLU A 195 22.74 4.78 -15.40
N SER A 196 23.59 3.97 -14.76
CA SER A 196 25.04 4.08 -14.85
C SER A 196 25.66 3.60 -16.18
N SER A 197 24.87 3.03 -17.11
CA SER A 197 25.37 2.51 -18.39
C SER A 197 25.15 3.46 -19.60
N ALA A 198 24.61 4.66 -19.37
CA ALA A 198 24.24 5.59 -20.43
C ALA A 198 25.24 6.74 -20.68
N ASN A 199 26.43 6.69 -20.07
CA ASN A 199 27.51 7.65 -20.31
C ASN A 199 28.81 6.90 -20.65
N ILE A 200 28.89 6.38 -21.87
CA ILE A 200 30.15 6.09 -22.59
C ILE A 200 29.99 6.59 -24.02
#